data_8e4fb3f04fe79e6d2d30275abb6fc0f6
#
_entry.id   8e4fb3f04fe79e6d2d30275abb6fc0f6
#
_cell.length_a   1.000
_cell.length_b   1.000
_cell.length_c   1.000
_cell.angle_alpha   90.00
_cell.angle_beta   90.00
_cell.angle_gamma   90.00
#
_symmetry.space_group_name_H-M   'P 1'
#
loop_
_entity.id
_entity.type
_entity.pdbx_description
1 polymer ?
#
loop_
_entity_poly.entity_id
_entity_poly.type
_entity_poly.pdbx_seq_one_letter_code
_entity_poly.pdbx_strand_id
1 'polypeptide(L)'
;MLKPKRRRWVNEKYTRWVKAQPCVCCNKQADDPHHLIGHGQGGMGTKAHDLFVIPLCREHHDELHADPVAFEAKYGDQLVLVFRVIDRALAIGVLA
;
A
#
# COMPACT_ATOMS: atom_id res chain seq x y z
N MET A 1 19.16 9.62 25.21
CA MET A 1 19.37 9.72 23.76
C MET A 1 18.04 9.94 23.06
N LEU A 2 17.93 10.98 22.27
CA LEU A 2 16.72 11.26 21.51
C LEU A 2 16.72 10.41 20.25
N LYS A 3 15.58 9.76 19.98
CA LYS A 3 15.43 9.02 18.72
C LYS A 3 15.32 10.02 17.57
N PRO A 4 15.96 9.74 16.42
CA PRO A 4 15.78 10.60 15.25
C PRO A 4 14.31 10.65 14.86
N LYS A 5 13.87 11.80 14.37
CA LYS A 5 12.51 11.95 13.86
C LYS A 5 12.36 11.06 12.63
N ARG A 6 11.30 10.25 12.59
CA ARG A 6 11.02 9.37 11.43
C ARG A 6 10.73 10.22 10.20
N ARG A 7 11.42 9.91 9.11
CA ARG A 7 11.16 10.54 7.81
C ARG A 7 10.36 9.59 6.95
N ARG A 8 9.24 10.06 6.45
CA ARG A 8 8.45 9.27 5.50
C ARG A 8 9.13 9.32 4.12
N TRP A 9 9.39 8.14 3.55
CA TRP A 9 9.91 8.05 2.20
C TRP A 9 8.77 8.36 1.22
N VAL A 10 9.01 9.34 0.34
CA VAL A 10 8.01 9.81 -0.63
C VAL A 10 8.57 9.58 -2.03
N ASN A 11 7.78 8.94 -2.89
CA ASN A 11 8.15 8.71 -4.27
C ASN A 11 6.89 8.70 -5.14
N GLU A 12 6.58 9.85 -5.72
CA GLU A 12 5.37 10.00 -6.54
C GLU A 12 5.41 9.14 -7.80
N LYS A 13 6.59 8.93 -8.37
CA LYS A 13 6.73 8.09 -9.55
C LYS A 13 6.31 6.65 -9.24
N TYR A 14 6.70 6.15 -8.08
CA TYR A 14 6.33 4.80 -7.66
C TYR A 14 4.83 4.69 -7.36
N THR A 15 4.27 5.62 -6.58
CA THR A 15 2.84 5.57 -6.25
C THR A 15 1.97 5.74 -7.50
N ARG A 16 2.41 6.53 -8.46
CA ARG A 16 1.71 6.68 -9.73
C ARG A 16 1.71 5.38 -10.54
N TRP A 17 2.83 4.67 -10.53
CA TRP A 17 2.91 3.35 -11.16
C TRP A 17 1.98 2.35 -10.46
N VAL A 18 1.97 2.33 -9.12
CA VAL A 18 1.08 1.44 -8.36
C VAL A 18 -0.38 1.72 -8.69
N LYS A 19 -0.78 2.99 -8.74
CA LYS A 19 -2.14 3.38 -9.10
C LYS A 19 -2.54 2.88 -10.49
N ALA A 20 -1.60 2.73 -11.40
CA ALA A 20 -1.86 2.25 -12.75
C ALA A 20 -1.99 0.71 -12.81
N GLN A 21 -1.72 0.01 -11.73
CA GLN A 21 -1.82 -1.45 -11.67
C GLN A 21 -3.25 -1.89 -11.40
N PRO A 22 -3.61 -3.13 -11.74
CA PRO A 22 -4.93 -3.67 -11.37
C PRO A 22 -5.10 -3.78 -9.86
N CYS A 23 -6.34 -3.62 -9.39
CA CYS A 23 -6.69 -3.82 -7.99
C CYS A 23 -6.29 -5.24 -7.55
N VAL A 24 -5.62 -5.36 -6.41
CA VAL A 24 -5.15 -6.66 -5.89
C VAL A 24 -6.28 -7.60 -5.50
N CYS A 25 -7.50 -7.08 -5.31
CA CYS A 25 -8.64 -7.88 -4.87
C CYS A 25 -9.51 -8.38 -6.03
N CYS A 26 -9.73 -7.55 -7.05
CA CYS A 26 -10.70 -7.85 -8.11
C CYS A 26 -10.15 -7.70 -9.52
N ASN A 27 -8.93 -7.28 -9.66
CA ASN A 27 -8.24 -7.11 -10.93
C ASN A 27 -8.83 -6.01 -11.84
N LYS A 28 -9.77 -5.23 -11.35
CA LYS A 28 -10.24 -4.03 -12.05
C LYS A 28 -9.19 -2.94 -11.95
N GLN A 29 -9.30 -1.89 -12.75
CA GLN A 29 -8.40 -0.76 -12.66
C GLN A 29 -8.43 -0.18 -11.25
N ALA A 30 -7.24 0.07 -10.68
CA ALA A 30 -7.15 0.69 -9.37
C ALA A 30 -7.50 2.17 -9.46
N ASP A 31 -8.08 2.68 -8.38
CA ASP A 31 -8.36 4.11 -8.23
C ASP A 31 -7.33 4.80 -7.37
N ASP A 32 -6.76 4.08 -6.41
CA ASP A 32 -5.83 4.66 -5.43
C ASP A 32 -4.65 3.74 -5.14
N PRO A 33 -3.46 4.32 -4.90
CA PRO A 33 -2.38 3.61 -4.23
C PRO A 33 -2.64 3.69 -2.72
N HIS A 34 -3.19 2.63 -2.15
CA HIS A 34 -3.53 2.59 -0.73
C HIS A 34 -2.28 2.38 0.12
N HIS A 35 -2.02 3.31 1.04
CA HIS A 35 -0.92 3.18 1.99
C HIS A 35 -1.26 2.20 3.10
N LEU A 36 -0.28 1.38 3.48
CA LEU A 36 -0.44 0.40 4.57
C LEU A 36 -0.95 1.07 5.84
N ILE A 37 -1.99 0.49 6.45
CA ILE A 37 -2.51 0.96 7.73
C ILE A 37 -2.30 -0.11 8.79
N GLY A 38 -2.06 0.31 10.04
CA GLY A 38 -1.68 -0.59 11.10
C GLY A 38 -0.23 -1.06 10.94
N HIS A 39 0.10 -2.20 11.52
CA HIS A 39 1.42 -2.82 11.43
C HIS A 39 2.58 -1.90 11.84
N GLY A 40 2.34 -1.00 12.80
CA GLY A 40 3.37 -0.07 13.27
C GLY A 40 3.70 1.04 12.29
N GLN A 41 2.97 1.15 11.20
CA GLN A 41 3.18 2.17 10.18
C GLN A 41 2.23 3.34 10.40
N GLY A 42 2.82 4.51 10.49
CA GLY A 42 2.04 5.71 10.72
C GLY A 42 1.48 5.80 12.12
N GLY A 43 0.79 6.82 12.40
CA GLY A 43 0.07 7.11 13.61
C GLY A 43 -0.91 8.21 13.27
N MET A 44 -1.39 8.92 14.27
CA MET A 44 -2.34 10.00 14.04
C MET A 44 -1.73 11.05 13.10
N GLY A 45 -2.35 11.21 11.91
CA GLY A 45 -1.91 12.20 10.93
C GLY A 45 -0.70 11.81 10.09
N THR A 46 -0.19 10.57 10.21
CA THR A 46 0.95 10.13 9.41
C THR A 46 0.57 8.95 8.52
N LYS A 47 1.18 8.90 7.34
CA LYS A 47 1.03 7.79 6.40
C LYS A 47 2.24 6.87 6.46
N ALA A 48 2.10 5.64 6.00
CA ALA A 48 3.22 4.76 5.76
C ALA A 48 4.09 5.32 4.63
N HIS A 49 5.30 4.78 4.49
CA HIS A 49 6.17 5.11 3.35
C HIS A 49 5.47 4.81 2.03
N ASP A 50 5.78 5.58 1.00
CA ASP A 50 5.23 5.35 -0.34
C ASP A 50 5.61 3.99 -0.93
N LEU A 51 6.62 3.33 -0.36
CA LEU A 51 6.98 1.97 -0.75
C LEU A 51 5.91 0.95 -0.33
N PHE A 52 5.17 1.24 0.75
CA PHE A 52 4.21 0.32 1.35
C PHE A 52 2.79 0.65 0.89
N VAL A 53 2.55 0.50 -0.41
CA VAL A 53 1.26 0.80 -1.02
C VAL A 53 0.79 -0.40 -1.84
N ILE A 54 -0.53 -0.51 -1.96
CA ILE A 54 -1.16 -1.52 -2.82
C ILE A 54 -2.20 -0.86 -3.71
N PRO A 55 -2.38 -1.34 -4.95
CA PRO A 55 -3.40 -0.78 -5.84
C PRO A 55 -4.78 -1.30 -5.46
N LEU A 56 -5.70 -0.41 -5.18
CA LEU A 56 -7.08 -0.76 -4.82
C LEU A 56 -8.07 0.07 -5.61
N CYS A 57 -9.14 -0.56 -6.10
CA CYS A 57 -10.28 0.16 -6.62
C CYS A 57 -11.04 0.79 -5.45
N ARG A 58 -11.90 1.77 -5.75
CA ARG A 58 -12.62 2.51 -4.71
C ARG A 58 -13.40 1.61 -3.77
N GLU A 59 -14.07 0.60 -4.31
CA GLU A 59 -14.87 -0.34 -3.53
C GLU A 59 -14.04 -1.10 -2.49
N HIS A 60 -12.91 -1.67 -2.93
CA HIS A 60 -12.06 -2.44 -2.02
C HIS A 60 -11.23 -1.57 -1.08
N HIS A 61 -10.91 -0.34 -1.50
CA HIS A 61 -10.28 0.65 -0.64
C HIS A 61 -11.21 1.01 0.53
N ASP A 62 -12.48 1.25 0.23
CA ASP A 62 -13.48 1.55 1.24
C ASP A 62 -13.72 0.34 2.16
N GLU A 63 -13.73 -0.86 1.61
CA GLU A 63 -13.88 -2.10 2.38
C GLU A 63 -12.74 -2.27 3.39
N LEU A 64 -11.51 -2.02 2.97
CA LEU A 64 -10.34 -2.11 3.85
C LEU A 64 -10.43 -1.09 4.99
N HIS A 65 -10.80 0.15 4.69
CA HIS A 65 -10.93 1.18 5.72
C HIS A 65 -12.06 0.90 6.70
N ALA A 66 -13.14 0.26 6.23
CA ALA A 66 -14.28 -0.06 7.09
C ALA A 66 -13.93 -1.13 8.12
N ASP A 67 -13.17 -2.15 7.73
CA ASP A 67 -12.79 -3.24 8.63
C ASP A 67 -11.51 -3.92 8.13
N PRO A 68 -10.33 -3.43 8.57
CA PRO A 68 -9.06 -4.01 8.13
C PRO A 68 -8.90 -5.48 8.48
N VAL A 69 -9.41 -5.92 9.63
CA VAL A 69 -9.29 -7.31 10.06
C VAL A 69 -10.07 -8.23 9.14
N ALA A 70 -11.32 -7.86 8.84
CA ALA A 70 -12.16 -8.64 7.94
C ALA A 70 -11.59 -8.64 6.52
N PHE A 71 -11.06 -7.51 6.07
CA PHE A 71 -10.42 -7.40 4.76
C PHE A 71 -9.23 -8.37 4.65
N GLU A 72 -8.36 -8.38 5.66
CA GLU A 72 -7.18 -9.25 5.65
C GLU A 72 -7.56 -10.73 5.72
N ALA A 73 -8.62 -11.06 6.43
CA ALA A 73 -9.14 -12.44 6.48
C ALA A 73 -9.65 -12.89 5.10
N LYS A 74 -10.19 -11.98 4.32
CA LYS A 74 -10.79 -12.28 3.03
C LYS A 74 -9.79 -12.25 1.87
N TYR A 75 -8.90 -11.26 1.86
CA TYR A 75 -8.00 -11.02 0.72
C TYR A 75 -6.52 -11.27 1.01
N GLY A 76 -6.16 -11.47 2.26
CA GLY A 76 -4.79 -11.67 2.68
C GLY A 76 -4.23 -10.48 3.47
N ASP A 77 -3.15 -10.75 4.18
CA ASP A 77 -2.46 -9.75 4.99
C ASP A 77 -1.93 -8.62 4.11
N GLN A 78 -2.14 -7.37 4.52
CA GLN A 78 -1.63 -6.21 3.80
C GLN A 78 -0.12 -6.30 3.55
N LEU A 79 0.64 -6.82 4.51
CA LEU A 79 2.10 -6.96 4.35
C LEU A 79 2.45 -7.87 3.19
N VAL A 80 1.72 -8.96 3.03
CA VAL A 80 1.94 -9.89 1.90
C VAL A 80 1.58 -9.23 0.59
N LEU A 81 0.49 -8.47 0.56
CA LEU A 81 0.07 -7.75 -0.65
C LEU A 81 1.09 -6.68 -1.04
N VAL A 82 1.59 -5.93 -0.06
CA VAL A 82 2.65 -4.93 -0.27
C VAL A 82 3.91 -5.61 -0.82
N PHE A 83 4.31 -6.73 -0.23
CA PHE A 83 5.49 -7.46 -0.68
C PHE A 83 5.38 -7.87 -2.14
N ARG A 84 4.22 -8.40 -2.55
CA ARG A 84 3.99 -8.81 -3.94
C ARG A 84 4.12 -7.64 -4.91
N VAL A 85 3.61 -6.47 -4.54
CA VAL A 85 3.72 -5.27 -5.38
C VAL A 85 5.17 -4.83 -5.51
N ILE A 86 5.92 -4.82 -4.41
CA ILE A 86 7.35 -4.47 -4.42
C ILE A 86 8.12 -5.46 -5.28
N ASP A 87 7.88 -6.75 -5.10
CA ASP A 87 8.55 -7.80 -5.86
C ASP A 87 8.36 -7.61 -7.37
N ARG A 88 7.14 -7.35 -7.80
CA ARG A 88 6.87 -7.07 -9.20
C ARG A 88 7.58 -5.81 -9.70
N ALA A 89 7.54 -4.74 -8.89
CA ALA A 89 8.20 -3.48 -9.24
C ALA A 89 9.72 -3.66 -9.42
N LEU A 90 10.32 -4.47 -8.57
CA LEU A 90 11.75 -4.81 -8.68
C LEU A 90 11.99 -5.65 -9.95
N ALA A 91 11.15 -6.65 -10.18
CA ALA A 91 11.32 -7.58 -11.30
C ALA A 91 11.27 -6.89 -12.66
N ILE A 92 10.44 -5.85 -12.79
CA ILE A 92 10.29 -5.14 -14.07
C ILE A 92 11.05 -3.81 -14.12
N GLY A 93 11.88 -3.52 -13.10
CA GLY A 93 12.79 -2.36 -13.13
C GLY A 93 12.15 -1.03 -12.71
N VAL A 94 10.96 -1.03 -12.16
CA VAL A 94 10.31 0.20 -11.66
C VAL A 94 11.04 0.72 -10.43
N LEU A 95 11.49 -0.19 -9.58
CA LEU A 95 12.35 0.10 -8.42
C LEU A 95 13.75 -0.43 -8.74
N ALA A 96 14.52 0.37 -9.39
CA ALA A 96 15.89 -0.02 -9.74
C ALA A 96 16.91 0.76 -8.92
#